data_9768a9e6034d60b2e13adc447f141705
#
_entry.id   9768a9e6034d60b2e13adc447f141705
#
_cell.length_a   1.000
_cell.length_b   1.000
_cell.length_c   1.000
_cell.angle_alpha   90.00
_cell.angle_beta   90.00
_cell.angle_gamma   90.00
#
_symmetry.space_group_name_H-M   'P 1'
#
loop_
_entity.id
_entity.type
_entity.pdbx_description
1 polymer ?
#
loop_
_entity_poly.entity_id
_entity_poly.type
_entity_poly.pdbx_seq_one_letter_code
_entity_poly.pdbx_strand_id
1 'polypeptide(L)'
;MTGRYRRTLLAGVVLAVAVSAAACSPRIDQRGNKPDEDQVVQINPGVDDKNRVAELIGTPSTISTFDDRTWYYISKRTETTAFFDPEVMDQEVLAIHFDENGVVQNMRVYGQEDGRTLAYVDRTTPTEGNELTIIQQLLGNLGRFNPEGDERPAGP
;
A
#
# COMPACT_ATOMS: atom_id res chain seq x y z
N MET A 1 -59.48 -15.95 -1.00
CA MET A 1 -58.53 -15.35 -2.01
C MET A 1 -57.17 -14.96 -1.41
N THR A 2 -56.93 -15.05 -0.13
CA THR A 2 -55.70 -14.58 0.59
C THR A 2 -54.47 -15.52 0.50
N GLY A 3 -54.64 -16.79 0.19
CA GLY A 3 -53.53 -17.77 0.18
C GLY A 3 -52.57 -17.63 -1.04
N ARG A 4 -53.08 -17.19 -2.18
CA ARG A 4 -52.26 -17.06 -3.41
C ARG A 4 -51.31 -15.85 -3.34
N TYR A 5 -51.76 -14.73 -2.80
CA TYR A 5 -50.93 -13.52 -2.62
C TYR A 5 -49.82 -13.74 -1.61
N ARG A 6 -50.05 -14.49 -0.52
CA ARG A 6 -49.01 -14.81 0.45
C ARG A 6 -47.91 -15.69 -0.15
N ARG A 7 -48.25 -16.62 -1.04
CA ARG A 7 -47.28 -17.48 -1.73
C ARG A 7 -46.46 -16.70 -2.75
N THR A 8 -47.06 -15.77 -3.49
CA THR A 8 -46.32 -14.94 -4.45
C THR A 8 -45.44 -13.92 -3.76
N LEU A 9 -45.85 -13.34 -2.63
CA LEU A 9 -45.03 -12.45 -1.82
C LEU A 9 -43.84 -13.19 -1.23
N LEU A 10 -44.03 -14.38 -0.68
CA LEU A 10 -42.94 -15.20 -0.16
C LEU A 10 -41.93 -15.61 -1.26
N ALA A 11 -42.42 -16.00 -2.43
CA ALA A 11 -41.56 -16.30 -3.57
C ALA A 11 -40.75 -15.10 -4.03
N GLY A 12 -41.32 -13.89 -4.04
CA GLY A 12 -40.65 -12.64 -4.37
C GLY A 12 -39.57 -12.29 -3.37
N VAL A 13 -39.83 -12.44 -2.08
CA VAL A 13 -38.83 -12.20 -1.00
C VAL A 13 -37.65 -13.17 -1.09
N VAL A 14 -37.95 -14.46 -1.30
CA VAL A 14 -36.91 -15.50 -1.44
C VAL A 14 -36.04 -15.22 -2.67
N LEU A 15 -36.64 -14.82 -3.79
CA LEU A 15 -35.88 -14.46 -4.99
C LEU A 15 -35.02 -13.24 -4.78
N ALA A 16 -35.52 -12.19 -4.10
CA ALA A 16 -34.77 -10.98 -3.79
C ALA A 16 -33.56 -11.28 -2.87
N VAL A 17 -33.72 -12.13 -1.87
CA VAL A 17 -32.64 -12.59 -0.97
C VAL A 17 -31.61 -13.41 -1.72
N ALA A 18 -32.03 -14.28 -2.64
CA ALA A 18 -31.11 -15.09 -3.44
C ALA A 18 -30.26 -14.24 -4.41
N VAL A 19 -30.85 -13.17 -4.99
CA VAL A 19 -30.13 -12.25 -5.88
C VAL A 19 -29.12 -11.40 -5.09
N SER A 20 -29.46 -10.96 -3.87
CA SER A 20 -28.54 -10.19 -3.03
C SER A 20 -27.35 -11.01 -2.53
N ALA A 21 -27.52 -12.31 -2.30
CA ALA A 21 -26.43 -13.21 -1.91
C ALA A 21 -25.40 -13.46 -3.03
N ALA A 22 -25.80 -13.36 -4.30
CA ALA A 22 -24.93 -13.55 -5.45
C ALA A 22 -24.00 -12.34 -5.74
N ALA A 23 -24.23 -11.20 -5.11
CA ALA A 23 -23.48 -9.96 -5.36
C ALA A 23 -22.14 -9.87 -4.59
N CYS A 24 -21.85 -10.82 -3.68
CA CYS A 24 -20.63 -10.81 -2.88
C CYS A 24 -19.50 -11.62 -3.54
N SER A 25 -19.11 -11.30 -4.77
CA SER A 25 -17.91 -11.87 -5.37
C SER A 25 -16.66 -11.20 -4.82
N PRO A 26 -15.63 -11.95 -4.40
CA PRO A 26 -14.37 -11.36 -3.97
C PRO A 26 -13.71 -10.63 -5.14
N ARG A 27 -13.11 -9.48 -4.84
CA ARG A 27 -12.33 -8.71 -5.79
C ARG A 27 -10.86 -9.08 -5.62
N ILE A 28 -10.23 -9.49 -6.72
CA ILE A 28 -8.81 -9.79 -6.76
C ILE A 28 -8.09 -8.60 -7.40
N ASP A 29 -7.16 -8.00 -6.66
CA ASP A 29 -6.28 -6.95 -7.14
C ASP A 29 -4.85 -7.50 -7.24
N GLN A 30 -4.27 -7.40 -8.44
CA GLN A 30 -2.86 -7.71 -8.67
C GLN A 30 -2.08 -6.41 -8.86
N ARG A 31 -1.00 -6.25 -8.11
CA ARG A 31 -0.16 -5.04 -8.11
C ARG A 31 1.31 -5.42 -8.26
N GLY A 32 2.06 -4.48 -8.84
CA GLY A 32 3.49 -4.63 -9.08
C GLY A 32 3.80 -5.33 -10.41
N ASN A 33 5.04 -5.75 -10.56
CA ASN A 33 5.55 -6.43 -11.74
C ASN A 33 5.93 -7.86 -11.37
N LYS A 34 5.14 -8.82 -11.84
CA LYS A 34 5.48 -10.25 -11.76
C LYS A 34 6.01 -10.67 -13.13
N PRO A 35 7.31 -10.86 -13.29
CA PRO A 35 7.87 -11.40 -14.53
C PRO A 35 7.37 -12.83 -14.78
N ASP A 36 7.24 -13.19 -16.04
CA ASP A 36 6.91 -14.57 -16.42
C ASP A 36 8.08 -15.49 -16.06
N GLU A 37 7.80 -16.60 -15.39
CA GLU A 37 8.80 -17.59 -14.97
C GLU A 37 9.62 -18.10 -16.15
N ASP A 38 8.98 -18.33 -17.30
CA ASP A 38 9.65 -18.75 -18.54
C ASP A 38 10.68 -17.73 -19.06
N GLN A 39 10.49 -16.45 -18.76
CA GLN A 39 11.44 -15.38 -19.11
C GLN A 39 12.57 -15.28 -18.08
N VAL A 40 12.25 -15.44 -16.81
CA VAL A 40 13.25 -15.43 -15.72
C VAL A 40 14.25 -16.57 -15.88
N VAL A 41 13.81 -17.76 -16.28
CA VAL A 41 14.68 -18.92 -16.51
C VAL A 41 15.66 -18.70 -17.68
N GLN A 42 15.38 -17.78 -18.61
CA GLN A 42 16.28 -17.44 -19.71
C GLN A 42 17.45 -16.53 -19.30
N ILE A 43 17.40 -15.96 -18.11
CA ILE A 43 18.48 -15.11 -17.58
C ILE A 43 19.65 -16.01 -17.15
N ASN A 44 20.83 -15.78 -17.72
CA ASN A 44 22.04 -16.54 -17.45
C ASN A 44 22.99 -15.75 -16.55
N PRO A 45 23.14 -16.11 -15.25
CA PRO A 45 24.13 -15.49 -14.37
C PRO A 45 25.56 -15.61 -14.94
N GLY A 46 26.32 -14.54 -14.82
CA GLY A 46 27.68 -14.44 -15.35
C GLY A 46 27.75 -14.06 -16.84
N VAL A 47 26.62 -13.95 -17.56
CA VAL A 47 26.57 -13.64 -19.00
C VAL A 47 25.70 -12.43 -19.29
N ASP A 48 24.47 -12.42 -18.78
CA ASP A 48 23.48 -11.40 -19.10
C ASP A 48 23.72 -10.12 -18.28
N ASP A 49 23.60 -8.99 -18.93
CA ASP A 49 23.72 -7.66 -18.30
C ASP A 49 22.34 -7.05 -17.97
N LYS A 50 22.37 -5.87 -17.34
CA LYS A 50 21.15 -5.12 -16.98
C LYS A 50 20.23 -4.84 -18.19
N ASN A 51 20.80 -4.58 -19.37
CA ASN A 51 20.01 -4.30 -20.56
C ASN A 51 19.29 -5.56 -21.03
N ARG A 52 19.98 -6.68 -21.02
CA ARG A 52 19.39 -7.97 -21.40
C ARG A 52 18.28 -8.39 -20.43
N VAL A 53 18.47 -8.20 -19.14
CA VAL A 53 17.44 -8.44 -18.13
C VAL A 53 16.22 -7.56 -18.38
N ALA A 54 16.43 -6.25 -18.64
CA ALA A 54 15.33 -5.33 -18.93
C ALA A 54 14.57 -5.68 -20.24
N GLU A 55 15.25 -6.24 -21.24
CA GLU A 55 14.60 -6.74 -22.45
C GLU A 55 13.73 -7.97 -22.20
N LEU A 56 14.20 -8.88 -21.34
CA LEU A 56 13.52 -10.15 -21.07
C LEU A 56 12.30 -9.97 -20.17
N ILE A 57 12.47 -9.29 -19.04
CA ILE A 57 11.47 -9.22 -17.96
C ILE A 57 10.98 -7.81 -17.65
N GLY A 58 11.43 -6.82 -18.43
CA GLY A 58 11.03 -5.42 -18.26
C GLY A 58 11.81 -4.69 -17.17
N THR A 59 11.37 -3.48 -16.85
CA THR A 59 12.01 -2.63 -15.84
C THR A 59 11.66 -3.10 -14.41
N PRO A 60 12.60 -3.00 -13.44
CA PRO A 60 12.35 -3.39 -12.07
C PRO A 60 11.32 -2.49 -11.38
N SER A 61 10.64 -3.02 -10.36
CA SER A 61 9.75 -2.24 -9.49
C SER A 61 10.52 -1.19 -8.68
N THR A 62 11.73 -1.53 -8.24
CA THR A 62 12.66 -0.63 -7.55
C THR A 62 14.09 -1.12 -7.67
N ILE A 63 15.03 -0.21 -7.44
CA ILE A 63 16.47 -0.48 -7.42
C ILE A 63 16.94 -0.19 -5.99
N SER A 64 17.94 -0.96 -5.51
CA SER A 64 18.55 -0.73 -4.19
C SER A 64 19.11 0.69 -4.11
N THR A 65 18.76 1.40 -3.05
CA THR A 65 19.24 2.77 -2.79
C THR A 65 20.67 2.82 -2.23
N PHE A 66 21.22 1.66 -1.86
CA PHE A 66 22.53 1.60 -1.22
C PHE A 66 23.68 1.34 -2.21
N ASP A 67 23.42 0.58 -3.26
CA ASP A 67 24.48 0.10 -4.15
C ASP A 67 24.14 0.11 -5.65
N ASP A 68 22.92 0.47 -6.05
CA ASP A 68 22.41 0.46 -7.44
C ASP A 68 22.62 -0.87 -8.19
N ARG A 69 23.07 -1.93 -7.49
CA ARG A 69 23.44 -3.23 -8.06
C ARG A 69 22.38 -4.29 -7.84
N THR A 70 21.33 -3.98 -7.09
CA THR A 70 20.25 -4.92 -6.85
C THR A 70 18.94 -4.38 -7.40
N TRP A 71 18.32 -5.15 -8.27
CA TRP A 71 17.02 -4.88 -8.84
C TRP A 71 15.97 -5.75 -8.18
N TYR A 72 14.82 -5.16 -7.83
CA TYR A 72 13.71 -5.86 -7.21
C TYR A 72 12.48 -5.79 -8.12
N TYR A 73 11.93 -6.95 -8.42
CA TYR A 73 10.63 -7.12 -9.06
C TYR A 73 9.66 -7.59 -7.97
N ILE A 74 8.72 -6.72 -7.62
CA ILE A 74 7.81 -6.95 -6.51
C ILE A 74 6.43 -7.18 -7.07
N SER A 75 5.81 -8.30 -6.71
CA SER A 75 4.42 -8.60 -7.03
C SER A 75 3.63 -8.90 -5.77
N LYS A 76 2.36 -8.49 -5.78
CA LYS A 76 1.43 -8.71 -4.68
C LYS A 76 0.04 -8.95 -5.23
N ARG A 77 -0.60 -10.02 -4.78
CA ARG A 77 -2.00 -10.32 -5.05
C ARG A 77 -2.81 -10.23 -3.77
N THR A 78 -3.85 -9.41 -3.79
CA THR A 78 -4.76 -9.24 -2.67
C THR A 78 -6.17 -9.62 -3.06
N GLU A 79 -6.92 -10.17 -2.12
CA GLU A 79 -8.33 -10.46 -2.23
C GLU A 79 -9.11 -9.59 -1.26
N THR A 80 -10.17 -8.95 -1.74
CA THR A 80 -11.07 -8.13 -0.93
C THR A 80 -12.47 -8.68 -1.03
N THR A 81 -13.04 -9.15 0.08
CA THR A 81 -14.40 -9.65 0.16
C THR A 81 -15.30 -8.57 0.75
N ALA A 82 -16.26 -8.10 -0.04
CA ALA A 82 -17.24 -7.08 0.34
C ALA A 82 -16.57 -5.81 0.92
N PHE A 83 -16.77 -5.52 2.21
CA PHE A 83 -16.26 -4.35 2.92
C PHE A 83 -15.13 -4.68 3.90
N PHE A 84 -14.60 -5.91 3.86
CA PHE A 84 -13.47 -6.30 4.71
C PHE A 84 -12.14 -5.75 4.18
N ASP A 85 -11.14 -5.70 5.04
CA ASP A 85 -9.80 -5.32 4.67
C ASP A 85 -9.22 -6.29 3.63
N PRO A 86 -8.40 -5.80 2.67
CA PRO A 86 -7.74 -6.64 1.69
C PRO A 86 -6.81 -7.66 2.35
N GLU A 87 -7.00 -8.94 2.05
CA GLU A 87 -6.12 -10.02 2.48
C GLU A 87 -5.04 -10.28 1.43
N VAL A 88 -3.80 -10.45 1.87
CA VAL A 88 -2.68 -10.79 0.99
C VAL A 88 -2.71 -12.27 0.71
N MET A 89 -3.01 -12.64 -0.52
CA MET A 89 -3.07 -14.04 -0.96
C MET A 89 -1.70 -14.55 -1.41
N ASP A 90 -0.92 -13.66 -2.04
CA ASP A 90 0.38 -13.99 -2.58
C ASP A 90 1.26 -12.73 -2.65
N GLN A 91 2.52 -12.87 -2.29
CA GLN A 91 3.53 -11.83 -2.42
C GLN A 91 4.86 -12.47 -2.79
N GLU A 92 5.48 -11.98 -3.85
CA GLU A 92 6.74 -12.48 -4.34
C GLU A 92 7.69 -11.32 -4.65
N VAL A 93 8.95 -11.47 -4.32
CA VAL A 93 10.01 -10.52 -4.62
C VAL A 93 11.15 -11.27 -5.30
N LEU A 94 11.34 -11.03 -6.60
CA LEU A 94 12.54 -11.46 -7.31
C LEU A 94 13.62 -10.39 -7.14
N ALA A 95 14.72 -10.75 -6.50
CA ALA A 95 15.91 -9.91 -6.37
C ALA A 95 17.00 -10.41 -7.33
N ILE A 96 17.49 -9.50 -8.19
CA ILE A 96 18.58 -9.77 -9.13
C ILE A 96 19.78 -8.92 -8.70
N HIS A 97 20.87 -9.57 -8.34
CA HIS A 97 22.11 -8.92 -7.95
C HIS A 97 23.06 -8.87 -9.16
N PHE A 98 23.58 -7.68 -9.42
CA PHE A 98 24.57 -7.43 -10.47
C PHE A 98 25.95 -7.20 -9.88
N ASP A 99 26.98 -7.57 -10.61
CA ASP A 99 28.36 -7.24 -10.27
C ASP A 99 28.70 -5.75 -10.60
N GLU A 100 29.97 -5.36 -10.40
CA GLU A 100 30.44 -4.00 -10.69
C GLU A 100 30.38 -3.64 -12.18
N ASN A 101 30.36 -4.63 -13.06
CA ASN A 101 30.27 -4.47 -14.51
C ASN A 101 28.81 -4.44 -15.01
N GLY A 102 27.84 -4.65 -14.09
CA GLY A 102 26.42 -4.72 -14.41
C GLY A 102 25.96 -6.06 -14.96
N VAL A 103 26.75 -7.15 -14.78
CA VAL A 103 26.40 -8.51 -15.16
C VAL A 103 25.68 -9.20 -13.99
N VAL A 104 24.68 -10.02 -14.30
CA VAL A 104 23.91 -10.77 -13.27
C VAL A 104 24.86 -11.70 -12.51
N GLN A 105 24.98 -11.50 -11.22
CA GLN A 105 25.78 -12.33 -10.31
C GLN A 105 24.95 -13.48 -9.74
N ASN A 106 23.78 -13.17 -9.21
CA ASN A 106 22.84 -14.14 -8.70
C ASN A 106 21.40 -13.61 -8.73
N MET A 107 20.45 -14.52 -8.62
CA MET A 107 19.04 -14.23 -8.51
C MET A 107 18.47 -14.97 -7.29
N ARG A 108 17.52 -14.35 -6.59
CA ARG A 108 16.82 -14.95 -5.46
C ARG A 108 15.35 -14.55 -5.46
N VAL A 109 14.50 -15.51 -5.25
CA VAL A 109 13.06 -15.30 -5.05
C VAL A 109 12.77 -15.37 -3.56
N TYR A 110 12.00 -14.40 -3.07
CA TYR A 110 11.49 -14.37 -1.71
C TYR A 110 9.97 -14.45 -1.77
N GLY A 111 9.39 -15.37 -1.03
CA GLY A 111 7.95 -15.52 -0.85
C GLY A 111 7.43 -14.80 0.38
N GLN A 112 6.13 -14.97 0.63
CA GLN A 112 5.48 -14.40 1.81
C GLN A 112 6.05 -14.98 3.13
N GLU A 113 6.53 -16.22 3.11
CA GLU A 113 7.15 -16.92 4.22
C GLU A 113 8.50 -16.33 4.66
N ASP A 114 9.20 -15.67 3.74
CA ASP A 114 10.47 -14.97 4.03
C ASP A 114 10.23 -13.61 4.69
N GLY A 115 8.98 -13.15 4.69
CA GLY A 115 8.58 -11.85 5.24
C GLY A 115 8.65 -11.83 6.77
N ARG A 116 9.12 -10.71 7.34
CA ARG A 116 9.07 -10.43 8.78
C ARG A 116 8.08 -9.35 9.08
N THR A 117 7.14 -9.63 9.99
CA THR A 117 6.29 -8.58 10.55
C THR A 117 7.14 -7.72 11.48
N LEU A 118 7.36 -6.48 11.09
CA LEU A 118 8.02 -5.49 11.95
C LEU A 118 6.98 -4.89 12.87
N ALA A 119 7.16 -5.06 14.19
CA ALA A 119 6.35 -4.33 15.16
C ALA A 119 6.74 -2.84 15.12
N TYR A 120 5.76 -1.97 15.02
CA TYR A 120 5.99 -0.54 15.22
C TYR A 120 6.47 -0.31 16.64
N VAL A 121 7.56 0.44 16.78
CA VAL A 121 8.01 0.90 18.09
C VAL A 121 7.19 2.13 18.42
N ASP A 122 6.30 2.03 19.42
CA ASP A 122 5.48 3.13 19.94
C ASP A 122 6.31 4.19 20.69
N ARG A 123 7.54 4.38 20.26
CA ARG A 123 8.45 5.34 20.84
C ARG A 123 8.16 6.71 20.22
N THR A 124 7.31 7.47 20.87
CA THR A 124 7.13 8.89 20.57
C THR A 124 8.34 9.64 21.11
N THR A 125 9.02 10.37 20.25
CA THR A 125 9.97 11.40 20.70
C THR A 125 9.15 12.53 21.33
N PRO A 126 9.30 12.84 22.65
CA PRO A 126 8.65 14.00 23.23
C PRO A 126 9.20 15.23 22.50
N THR A 127 8.40 15.83 21.66
CA THR A 127 8.67 17.17 21.17
C THR A 127 8.23 18.13 22.26
N GLU A 128 9.15 18.92 22.79
CA GLU A 128 8.81 20.07 23.66
C GLU A 128 8.09 21.12 22.81
N GLY A 129 6.87 20.82 22.42
CA GLY A 129 5.94 21.78 21.86
C GLY A 129 5.26 22.51 23.01
N ASN A 130 5.11 23.80 22.88
CA ASN A 130 4.33 24.61 23.82
C ASN A 130 2.87 24.14 23.73
N GLU A 131 2.46 23.23 24.61
CA GLU A 131 1.06 22.77 24.71
C GLU A 131 0.19 23.91 25.26
N LEU A 132 -0.18 24.83 24.37
CA LEU A 132 -1.21 25.79 24.69
C LEU A 132 -2.54 25.05 24.88
N THR A 133 -3.04 25.03 26.09
CA THR A 133 -4.36 24.48 26.38
C THR A 133 -5.41 25.18 25.52
N ILE A 134 -6.43 24.45 25.06
CA ILE A 134 -7.51 24.98 24.20
C ILE A 134 -8.09 26.30 24.79
N ILE A 135 -8.13 26.41 26.10
CA ILE A 135 -8.57 27.63 26.83
C ILE A 135 -7.59 28.80 26.62
N GLN A 136 -6.28 28.55 26.63
CA GLN A 136 -5.27 29.60 26.38
C GLN A 136 -5.27 30.04 24.91
N GLN A 137 -5.55 29.14 23.97
CA GLN A 137 -5.74 29.50 22.56
C GLN A 137 -7.00 30.35 22.35
N LEU A 138 -8.10 30.02 23.03
CA LEU A 138 -9.35 30.78 22.96
C LEU A 138 -9.20 32.17 23.57
N LEU A 139 -8.56 32.29 24.73
CA LEU A 139 -8.32 33.56 25.42
C LEU A 139 -7.27 34.41 24.73
N GLY A 140 -6.24 33.81 24.14
CA GLY A 140 -5.21 34.52 23.38
C GLY A 140 -5.72 35.16 22.08
N ASN A 141 -6.84 34.68 21.55
CA ASN A 141 -7.47 35.24 20.34
C ASN A 141 -8.50 36.34 20.63
N LEU A 142 -9.03 36.40 21.86
CA LEU A 142 -10.06 37.39 22.24
C LEU A 142 -9.55 38.84 22.32
N GLY A 143 -8.24 39.05 22.45
CA GLY A 143 -7.63 40.38 22.47
C GLY A 143 -7.12 40.90 21.13
N ARG A 144 -7.08 40.05 20.08
CA ARG A 144 -6.47 40.38 18.79
C ARG A 144 -7.35 41.19 17.84
N PHE A 145 -8.63 41.32 18.15
CA PHE A 145 -9.62 42.02 17.32
C PHE A 145 -10.15 43.32 17.93
N ASN A 146 -9.40 43.88 18.90
CA ASN A 146 -9.76 45.19 19.42
C ASN A 146 -9.01 46.27 18.61
N PRO A 147 -9.66 47.02 17.71
CA PRO A 147 -9.00 48.03 16.87
C PRO A 147 -8.70 49.35 17.57
N GLU A 148 -8.94 49.46 18.91
CA GLU A 148 -8.63 50.65 19.71
C GLU A 148 -7.49 50.37 20.68
N GLY A 149 -6.31 50.82 20.33
CA GLY A 149 -5.16 50.81 21.25
C GLY A 149 -3.78 50.85 20.64
N ASP A 150 -3.59 51.48 19.49
CA ASP A 150 -2.26 51.75 18.99
C ASP A 150 -1.81 53.19 19.37
N GLU A 151 -1.80 53.47 20.65
CA GLU A 151 -1.02 54.60 21.20
C GLU A 151 0.33 54.08 21.64
N ARG A 152 1.30 54.14 20.72
CA ARG A 152 2.71 54.06 21.07
C ARG A 152 3.09 55.31 21.84
N PRO A 153 3.56 55.25 23.09
CA PRO A 153 4.21 56.38 23.73
C PRO A 153 5.55 56.62 23.01
N ALA A 154 5.70 57.80 22.42
CA ALA A 154 6.99 58.30 21.92
C ALA A 154 7.97 58.36 23.10
N GLY A 155 9.02 57.54 23.07
CA GLY A 155 10.14 57.63 23.97
C GLY A 155 11.00 58.87 23.67
N PRO A 156 11.76 59.37 24.69
CA PRO A 156 12.57 60.56 24.60
C PRO A 156 13.77 60.40 23.66
#